data_4dc0e5deb9d0dd1a5da55686a6206d7c
#
_entry.id   4dc0e5deb9d0dd1a5da55686a6206d7c
#
_cell.length_a   1.000
_cell.length_b   1.000
_cell.length_c   1.000
_cell.angle_alpha   90.00
_cell.angle_beta   90.00
_cell.angle_gamma   90.00
#
_symmetry.space_group_name_H-M   'P 1'
#
loop_
_entity.id
_entity.type
_entity.pdbx_description
1 polymer ?
#
loop_
_entity_poly.entity_id
_entity_poly.type
_entity_poly.pdbx_seq_one_letter_code
_entity_poly.pdbx_strand_id
1 'polypeptide(L)'
;TALKETNIPASITKLGDHIYRGDASLTTVNWAKGFKAPTIEKDTDSNASTYSGKYVPTSMFDGCTRLGADQELSAWLPESFTGVGCAAFRGTAFKVDFEKWTNLSYIGAYGFAMMPNLDAVTVKSTWQLGLRGDNKTSCAFKGSGAKNVVIELRENIPLGLFQDCASLTSVTLPDDAKTIGLYAFAGTT
;
A
#
# COMPACT_ATOMS: atom_id res chain seq x y z
N THR A 1 -1.93 -17.98 22.74
CA THR A 1 -1.54 -16.58 22.91
C THR A 1 -1.29 -15.98 21.55
N ALA A 2 -1.98 -14.86 21.24
CA ALA A 2 -1.82 -14.16 19.97
C ALA A 2 -0.45 -13.46 19.88
N LEU A 3 0.17 -13.44 18.71
CA LEU A 3 1.43 -12.74 18.46
C LEU A 3 1.20 -11.22 18.60
N LYS A 4 1.99 -10.57 19.47
CA LYS A 4 1.90 -9.12 19.70
C LYS A 4 3.11 -8.36 19.19
N GLU A 5 4.27 -9.01 19.22
CA GLU A 5 5.56 -8.41 18.89
C GLU A 5 6.46 -9.41 18.17
N THR A 6 7.27 -8.92 17.23
CA THR A 6 8.28 -9.69 16.51
C THR A 6 9.47 -8.83 16.15
N ASN A 7 10.63 -9.46 15.94
CA ASN A 7 11.85 -8.82 15.51
C ASN A 7 12.31 -9.43 14.18
N ILE A 8 12.67 -8.60 13.21
CA ILE A 8 13.21 -9.02 11.92
C ILE A 8 14.71 -8.74 11.90
N PRO A 9 15.57 -9.76 11.95
CA PRO A 9 17.03 -9.61 11.96
C PRO A 9 17.58 -9.03 10.66
N ALA A 10 18.70 -8.31 10.74
CA ALA A 10 19.37 -7.77 9.55
C ALA A 10 19.98 -8.86 8.63
N SER A 11 20.13 -10.08 9.12
CA SER A 11 20.63 -11.23 8.37
C SER A 11 19.60 -11.87 7.43
N ILE A 12 18.36 -11.43 7.49
CA ILE A 12 17.30 -11.94 6.59
C ILE A 12 17.62 -11.53 5.15
N THR A 13 17.70 -12.52 4.27
CA THR A 13 17.95 -12.34 2.83
C THR A 13 16.75 -12.66 1.95
N LYS A 14 15.68 -13.22 2.52
CA LYS A 14 14.41 -13.50 1.84
C LYS A 14 13.24 -13.22 2.76
N LEU A 15 12.20 -12.63 2.22
CA LEU A 15 10.90 -12.46 2.87
C LEU A 15 9.86 -13.14 1.97
N GLY A 16 9.07 -14.02 2.56
CA GLY A 16 7.94 -14.66 1.89
C GLY A 16 6.69 -13.81 1.95
N ASP A 17 5.67 -14.20 1.20
CA ASP A 17 4.35 -13.60 1.27
C ASP A 17 3.59 -14.04 2.53
N HIS A 18 2.61 -13.24 2.96
CA HIS A 18 1.63 -13.60 4.00
C HIS A 18 2.21 -13.82 5.41
N ILE A 19 3.42 -13.36 5.73
CA ILE A 19 4.16 -13.71 6.96
C ILE A 19 3.33 -13.47 8.23
N TYR A 20 2.64 -12.34 8.33
CA TYR A 20 1.83 -11.95 9.50
C TYR A 20 0.35 -11.76 9.16
N ARG A 21 -0.09 -12.29 8.04
CA ARG A 21 -1.48 -12.11 7.57
C ARG A 21 -2.48 -12.56 8.62
N GLY A 22 -3.39 -11.65 8.99
CA GLY A 22 -4.47 -11.93 9.94
C GLY A 22 -4.07 -11.84 11.42
N ASP A 23 -2.82 -11.46 11.73
CA ASP A 23 -2.37 -11.27 13.11
C ASP A 23 -2.92 -9.96 13.69
N ALA A 24 -4.24 -9.94 13.96
CA ALA A 24 -4.94 -8.75 14.45
C ALA A 24 -4.46 -8.24 15.82
N SER A 25 -3.70 -9.04 16.56
CA SER A 25 -3.10 -8.67 17.84
C SER A 25 -1.69 -8.09 17.71
N LEU A 26 -1.07 -8.17 16.53
CA LEU A 26 0.28 -7.65 16.28
C LEU A 26 0.27 -6.13 16.38
N THR A 27 1.10 -5.60 17.28
CA THR A 27 1.27 -4.15 17.51
C THR A 27 2.66 -3.66 17.15
N THR A 28 3.65 -4.54 17.19
CA THR A 28 5.05 -4.17 17.08
C THR A 28 5.81 -5.12 16.17
N VAL A 29 6.49 -4.56 15.17
CA VAL A 29 7.50 -5.26 14.38
C VAL A 29 8.76 -4.40 14.39
N ASN A 30 9.84 -4.93 14.94
CA ASN A 30 11.11 -4.26 15.06
C ASN A 30 12.05 -4.70 13.93
N TRP A 31 12.41 -3.78 13.06
CA TRP A 31 13.44 -3.99 12.05
C TRP A 31 14.81 -3.78 12.66
N ALA A 32 15.70 -4.76 12.56
CA ALA A 32 17.05 -4.62 13.07
C ALA A 32 17.82 -3.49 12.34
N LYS A 33 18.66 -2.77 13.07
CA LYS A 33 19.54 -1.74 12.48
C LYS A 33 20.35 -2.34 11.33
N GLY A 34 20.34 -1.68 10.19
CA GLY A 34 21.05 -2.13 8.98
C GLY A 34 20.30 -3.18 8.15
N PHE A 35 19.05 -3.48 8.47
CA PHE A 35 18.21 -4.32 7.61
C PHE A 35 18.18 -3.79 6.18
N LYS A 36 18.29 -4.70 5.21
CA LYS A 36 18.19 -4.40 3.78
C LYS A 36 17.05 -5.19 3.17
N ALA A 37 16.09 -4.51 2.58
CA ALA A 37 14.99 -5.17 1.87
C ALA A 37 15.53 -6.10 0.78
N PRO A 38 15.15 -7.39 0.76
CA PRO A 38 15.51 -8.28 -0.33
C PRO A 38 14.79 -7.86 -1.62
N THR A 39 15.37 -8.20 -2.76
CA THR A 39 14.68 -8.06 -4.04
C THR A 39 13.67 -9.18 -4.17
N ILE A 40 12.44 -8.84 -4.55
CA ILE A 40 11.36 -9.76 -4.86
C ILE A 40 11.16 -9.73 -6.38
N GLU A 41 11.22 -10.89 -7.02
CA GLU A 41 11.20 -10.98 -8.48
C GLU A 41 9.80 -10.82 -9.06
N LYS A 42 8.76 -11.12 -8.25
CA LYS A 42 7.36 -11.10 -8.71
C LYS A 42 6.40 -10.90 -7.54
N ASP A 43 5.42 -10.01 -7.71
CA ASP A 43 4.26 -9.93 -6.82
C ASP A 43 3.27 -11.04 -7.21
N THR A 44 3.10 -12.03 -6.33
CA THR A 44 2.37 -13.27 -6.65
C THR A 44 0.88 -13.09 -6.82
N ASP A 45 0.28 -12.06 -6.20
CA ASP A 45 -1.16 -11.81 -6.23
C ASP A 45 -1.58 -10.71 -7.22
N SER A 46 -0.64 -10.06 -7.85
CA SER A 46 -0.94 -9.12 -8.92
C SER A 46 -0.54 -9.69 -10.28
N ASN A 47 -1.44 -9.60 -11.25
CA ASN A 47 -1.11 -9.95 -12.63
C ASN A 47 -0.28 -8.86 -13.32
N ALA A 48 0.03 -7.76 -12.65
CA ALA A 48 1.11 -6.87 -13.05
C ALA A 48 2.44 -7.60 -12.83
N SER A 49 2.57 -8.72 -13.46
CA SER A 49 3.48 -9.83 -13.20
C SER A 49 4.95 -9.56 -13.53
N THR A 50 5.33 -8.32 -13.75
CA THR A 50 6.66 -7.95 -14.19
C THR A 50 7.40 -7.02 -13.23
N TYR A 51 6.76 -6.59 -12.11
CA TYR A 51 7.46 -5.74 -11.16
C TYR A 51 8.43 -6.58 -10.33
N SER A 52 9.71 -6.33 -10.53
CA SER A 52 10.80 -6.82 -9.68
C SER A 52 11.35 -5.64 -8.89
N GLY A 53 11.52 -5.78 -7.60
CA GLY A 53 11.98 -4.67 -6.78
C GLY A 53 12.05 -4.99 -5.29
N LYS A 54 12.38 -3.97 -4.51
CA LYS A 54 12.46 -4.05 -3.05
C LYS A 54 11.15 -3.58 -2.44
N TYR A 55 10.14 -4.41 -2.48
CA TYR A 55 8.83 -4.08 -1.91
C TYR A 55 8.46 -4.96 -0.72
N VAL A 56 7.59 -4.44 0.14
CA VAL A 56 7.01 -5.22 1.23
C VAL A 56 6.21 -6.37 0.63
N PRO A 57 6.47 -7.64 1.00
CA PRO A 57 5.83 -8.80 0.37
C PRO A 57 4.31 -8.75 0.36
N THR A 58 3.72 -9.46 -0.59
CA THR A 58 2.27 -9.62 -0.72
C THR A 58 1.63 -10.06 0.59
N SER A 59 0.60 -9.34 0.99
CA SER A 59 -0.20 -9.60 2.20
C SER A 59 0.62 -9.76 3.49
N MET A 60 1.85 -9.24 3.56
CA MET A 60 2.72 -9.45 4.72
C MET A 60 2.04 -9.03 6.03
N PHE A 61 1.34 -7.90 6.03
CA PHE A 61 0.63 -7.35 7.20
C PHE A 61 -0.89 -7.22 6.99
N ASP A 62 -1.43 -7.91 6.00
CA ASP A 62 -2.85 -7.91 5.69
C ASP A 62 -3.70 -8.32 6.91
N GLY A 63 -4.59 -7.43 7.36
CA GLY A 63 -5.44 -7.68 8.52
C GLY A 63 -4.77 -7.53 9.89
N CYS A 64 -3.52 -7.01 9.95
CA CYS A 64 -2.87 -6.65 11.21
C CYS A 64 -3.44 -5.32 11.73
N THR A 65 -4.68 -5.31 12.16
CA THR A 65 -5.49 -4.09 12.40
C THR A 65 -4.99 -3.20 13.54
N ARG A 66 -4.10 -3.69 14.40
CA ARG A 66 -3.49 -2.93 15.49
C ARG A 66 -2.07 -2.45 15.18
N LEU A 67 -1.47 -2.95 14.10
CA LEU A 67 -0.12 -2.57 13.71
C LEU A 67 -0.10 -1.13 13.17
N GLY A 68 0.81 -0.33 13.68
CA GLY A 68 1.02 1.05 13.26
C GLY A 68 0.09 2.08 13.89
N ALA A 69 -0.67 1.73 14.93
CA ALA A 69 -1.45 2.71 15.68
C ALA A 69 -0.52 3.85 16.15
N ASP A 70 -0.89 5.09 15.80
CA ASP A 70 -0.11 6.31 16.10
C ASP A 70 1.30 6.39 15.47
N GLN A 71 1.63 5.53 14.52
CA GLN A 71 2.92 5.50 13.83
C GLN A 71 2.81 5.98 12.38
N GLU A 72 3.86 6.65 11.91
CA GLU A 72 4.04 7.04 10.52
C GLU A 72 4.79 5.93 9.77
N LEU A 73 4.17 5.41 8.69
CA LEU A 73 4.70 4.25 7.97
C LEU A 73 6.08 4.50 7.35
N SER A 74 6.29 5.68 6.76
CA SER A 74 7.57 6.02 6.12
C SER A 74 8.74 6.12 7.11
N ALA A 75 8.45 6.44 8.38
CA ALA A 75 9.47 6.46 9.45
C ALA A 75 9.69 5.07 10.07
N TRP A 76 8.68 4.21 10.05
CA TRP A 76 8.74 2.87 10.62
C TRP A 76 9.38 1.85 9.67
N LEU A 77 9.11 1.97 8.36
CA LEU A 77 9.59 1.03 7.35
C LEU A 77 11.05 1.33 6.98
N PRO A 78 11.95 0.31 6.90
CA PRO A 78 13.30 0.52 6.40
C PRO A 78 13.34 1.22 5.04
N GLU A 79 14.17 2.26 4.90
CA GLU A 79 14.32 3.05 3.67
C GLU A 79 14.71 2.22 2.43
N SER A 80 15.21 1.00 2.64
CA SER A 80 15.55 0.10 1.56
C SER A 80 14.33 -0.47 0.83
N PHE A 81 13.11 -0.37 1.38
CA PHE A 81 11.89 -0.68 0.65
C PHE A 81 11.49 0.48 -0.27
N THR A 82 11.25 0.16 -1.53
CA THR A 82 10.83 1.12 -2.56
C THR A 82 9.43 0.84 -3.09
N GLY A 83 8.71 -0.07 -2.47
CA GLY A 83 7.36 -0.42 -2.90
C GLY A 83 6.59 -1.24 -1.88
N VAL A 84 5.33 -1.45 -2.20
CA VAL A 84 4.33 -2.17 -1.41
C VAL A 84 3.68 -3.23 -2.29
N GLY A 85 3.76 -4.49 -1.89
CA GLY A 85 3.12 -5.60 -2.59
C GLY A 85 1.60 -5.62 -2.45
N CYS A 86 0.95 -6.54 -3.15
CA CYS A 86 -0.50 -6.69 -3.13
C CYS A 86 -0.99 -6.89 -1.69
N ALA A 87 -1.97 -6.06 -1.26
CA ALA A 87 -2.57 -6.09 0.07
C ALA A 87 -1.57 -6.05 1.26
N ALA A 88 -0.33 -5.59 1.06
CA ALA A 88 0.72 -5.70 2.08
C ALA A 88 0.40 -4.99 3.39
N PHE A 89 -0.28 -3.84 3.34
CA PHE A 89 -0.73 -3.08 4.51
C PHE A 89 -2.25 -2.99 4.65
N ARG A 90 -3.00 -3.84 3.96
CA ARG A 90 -4.46 -3.79 4.00
C ARG A 90 -4.99 -3.89 5.43
N GLY A 91 -5.75 -2.88 5.87
CA GLY A 91 -6.40 -2.83 7.17
C GLY A 91 -5.47 -2.51 8.35
N THR A 92 -4.19 -2.16 8.13
CA THR A 92 -3.30 -1.71 9.20
C THR A 92 -3.66 -0.28 9.67
N ALA A 93 -3.17 0.12 10.84
CA ALA A 93 -3.50 1.38 11.48
C ALA A 93 -2.48 2.52 11.27
N PHE A 94 -1.49 2.33 10.39
CA PHE A 94 -0.50 3.36 10.11
C PHE A 94 -1.10 4.65 9.55
N LYS A 95 -0.49 5.77 9.90
CA LYS A 95 -0.57 7.02 9.14
C LYS A 95 0.46 6.95 8.00
N VAL A 96 0.17 7.57 6.87
CA VAL A 96 1.11 7.61 5.73
C VAL A 96 1.19 9.02 5.19
N ASP A 97 2.37 9.60 5.28
CA ASP A 97 2.72 10.84 4.58
C ASP A 97 3.50 10.46 3.31
N PHE A 98 2.79 10.41 2.19
CA PHE A 98 3.37 10.02 0.91
C PHE A 98 4.42 11.01 0.38
N GLU A 99 4.43 12.24 0.88
CA GLU A 99 5.45 13.23 0.50
C GLU A 99 6.80 12.92 1.16
N LYS A 100 6.79 12.30 2.33
CA LYS A 100 8.01 11.84 3.02
C LYS A 100 8.56 10.54 2.44
N TRP A 101 7.74 9.74 1.79
CA TRP A 101 8.20 8.48 1.17
C TRP A 101 8.69 8.71 -0.26
N THR A 102 9.82 9.40 -0.38
CA THR A 102 10.35 9.92 -1.66
C THR A 102 10.83 8.84 -2.64
N ASN A 103 11.15 7.64 -2.16
CA ASN A 103 11.61 6.52 -2.99
C ASN A 103 10.51 5.48 -3.27
N LEU A 104 9.25 5.73 -2.89
CA LEU A 104 8.14 4.87 -3.24
C LEU A 104 7.90 4.90 -4.76
N SER A 105 7.96 3.74 -5.39
CA SER A 105 7.82 3.59 -6.85
C SER A 105 6.77 2.56 -7.28
N TYR A 106 6.38 1.65 -6.38
CA TYR A 106 5.41 0.60 -6.67
C TYR A 106 4.38 0.45 -5.56
N ILE A 107 3.10 0.34 -5.95
CA ILE A 107 2.00 0.01 -5.05
C ILE A 107 1.18 -1.11 -5.70
N GLY A 108 1.22 -2.29 -5.10
CA GLY A 108 0.42 -3.44 -5.52
C GLY A 108 -1.08 -3.24 -5.30
N ALA A 109 -1.88 -4.05 -5.96
CA ALA A 109 -3.33 -4.01 -5.80
C ALA A 109 -3.72 -4.17 -4.32
N TYR A 110 -4.64 -3.34 -3.83
CA TYR A 110 -5.05 -3.30 -2.42
C TYR A 110 -3.93 -2.95 -1.42
N GLY A 111 -2.77 -2.47 -1.85
CA GLY A 111 -1.60 -2.26 -0.98
C GLY A 111 -1.87 -1.45 0.28
N PHE A 112 -2.70 -0.42 0.19
CA PHE A 112 -3.16 0.47 1.27
C PHE A 112 -4.67 0.45 1.48
N ALA A 113 -5.35 -0.60 1.00
CA ALA A 113 -6.80 -0.70 1.17
C ALA A 113 -7.20 -0.82 2.64
N MET A 114 -8.38 -0.32 2.98
CA MET A 114 -8.99 -0.42 4.33
C MET A 114 -8.11 0.14 5.47
N MET A 115 -7.14 1.00 5.17
CA MET A 115 -6.34 1.71 6.18
C MET A 115 -7.14 2.93 6.70
N PRO A 116 -7.55 2.96 7.98
CA PRO A 116 -8.48 4.00 8.45
C PRO A 116 -7.81 5.36 8.63
N ASN A 117 -6.49 5.41 8.79
CA ASN A 117 -5.75 6.61 9.16
C ASN A 117 -5.05 7.31 7.97
N LEU A 118 -5.44 6.99 6.74
CA LEU A 118 -5.04 7.80 5.59
C LEU A 118 -5.84 9.12 5.58
N ASP A 119 -5.16 10.23 5.34
CA ASP A 119 -5.81 11.55 5.28
C ASP A 119 -5.62 12.18 3.89
N ALA A 120 -4.41 12.55 3.52
CA ALA A 120 -4.08 13.08 2.21
C ALA A 120 -3.33 12.03 1.38
N VAL A 121 -3.70 11.87 0.11
CA VAL A 121 -3.03 10.94 -0.81
C VAL A 121 -2.72 11.67 -2.12
N THR A 122 -1.43 11.79 -2.44
CA THR A 122 -1.00 12.20 -3.79
C THR A 122 -0.59 10.95 -4.57
N VAL A 123 -1.38 10.57 -5.57
CA VAL A 123 -1.04 9.47 -6.48
C VAL A 123 -0.11 10.00 -7.56
N LYS A 124 1.19 9.74 -7.40
CA LYS A 124 2.23 10.31 -8.26
C LYS A 124 2.27 9.63 -9.62
N SER A 125 2.52 10.39 -10.66
CA SER A 125 2.67 9.88 -12.04
C SER A 125 3.86 8.92 -12.20
N THR A 126 4.81 8.96 -11.26
CA THR A 126 5.99 8.08 -11.23
C THR A 126 5.71 6.71 -10.59
N TRP A 127 4.56 6.52 -9.96
CA TRP A 127 4.24 5.25 -9.34
C TRP A 127 3.71 4.24 -10.34
N GLN A 128 4.23 3.03 -10.27
CA GLN A 128 3.62 1.89 -10.92
C GLN A 128 2.54 1.31 -9.99
N LEU A 129 1.29 1.33 -10.44
CA LEU A 129 0.20 0.70 -9.72
C LEU A 129 0.03 -0.74 -10.19
N GLY A 130 0.08 -1.68 -9.26
CA GLY A 130 -0.22 -3.09 -9.51
C GLY A 130 -1.70 -3.26 -9.86
N LEU A 131 -1.96 -4.03 -10.92
CA LEU A 131 -3.30 -4.33 -11.42
C LEU A 131 -3.60 -5.81 -11.22
N ARG A 132 -4.85 -6.16 -10.93
CA ARG A 132 -5.27 -7.57 -10.86
C ARG A 132 -5.65 -8.11 -12.24
N GLY A 133 -5.89 -9.40 -12.29
CA GLY A 133 -6.16 -10.29 -13.42
C GLY A 133 -6.83 -9.76 -14.67
N ASP A 134 -7.56 -8.67 -14.57
CA ASP A 134 -8.18 -7.96 -15.70
C ASP A 134 -7.28 -6.86 -16.28
N ASN A 135 -6.06 -6.67 -15.73
CA ASN A 135 -5.11 -5.59 -16.06
C ASN A 135 -5.69 -4.17 -15.94
N LYS A 136 -6.75 -3.98 -15.12
CA LYS A 136 -7.44 -2.70 -14.95
C LYS A 136 -7.72 -2.37 -13.48
N THR A 137 -7.91 -3.39 -12.63
CA THR A 137 -8.31 -3.22 -11.24
C THR A 137 -7.11 -3.03 -10.33
N SER A 138 -6.91 -1.83 -9.81
CA SER A 138 -5.90 -1.58 -8.78
C SER A 138 -6.47 -1.70 -7.36
N CYS A 139 -7.55 -0.98 -7.03
CA CYS A 139 -8.10 -0.91 -5.67
C CYS A 139 -7.06 -0.57 -4.60
N ALA A 140 -5.96 0.10 -4.96
CA ALA A 140 -4.82 0.31 -4.07
C ALA A 140 -5.20 0.97 -2.74
N PHE A 141 -6.19 1.86 -2.76
CA PHE A 141 -6.68 2.62 -1.60
C PHE A 141 -8.14 2.32 -1.24
N LYS A 142 -8.73 1.25 -1.79
CA LYS A 142 -10.13 0.91 -1.58
C LYS A 142 -10.50 0.85 -0.09
N GLY A 143 -11.61 1.51 0.29
CA GLY A 143 -12.14 1.53 1.65
C GLY A 143 -11.24 2.19 2.69
N SER A 144 -10.23 2.96 2.25
CA SER A 144 -9.35 3.70 3.16
C SER A 144 -10.00 4.98 3.70
N GLY A 145 -9.39 5.53 4.76
CA GLY A 145 -9.81 6.80 5.36
C GLY A 145 -9.37 8.06 4.61
N ALA A 146 -8.94 7.94 3.34
CA ALA A 146 -8.50 9.07 2.54
C ALA A 146 -9.58 10.15 2.43
N LYS A 147 -9.20 11.41 2.69
CA LYS A 147 -10.11 12.57 2.65
C LYS A 147 -9.82 13.48 1.47
N ASN A 148 -8.53 13.75 1.23
CA ASN A 148 -8.10 14.66 0.18
C ASN A 148 -7.16 13.91 -0.78
N VAL A 149 -7.52 13.85 -2.05
CA VAL A 149 -6.78 13.10 -3.05
C VAL A 149 -6.35 14.00 -4.19
N VAL A 150 -5.07 13.94 -4.53
CA VAL A 150 -4.52 14.53 -5.75
C VAL A 150 -4.04 13.38 -6.65
N ILE A 151 -4.47 13.36 -7.89
CA ILE A 151 -4.07 12.34 -8.86
C ILE A 151 -3.25 13.00 -9.96
N GLU A 152 -2.03 12.53 -10.16
CA GLU A 152 -1.14 13.00 -11.25
C GLU A 152 -1.14 12.07 -12.47
N LEU A 153 -1.95 11.00 -12.44
CA LEU A 153 -2.05 10.04 -13.54
C LEU A 153 -2.83 10.64 -14.71
N ARG A 154 -2.21 10.72 -15.88
CA ARG A 154 -2.79 11.40 -17.05
C ARG A 154 -3.54 10.47 -18.00
N GLU A 155 -3.02 9.24 -18.20
CA GLU A 155 -3.58 8.32 -19.19
C GLU A 155 -4.82 7.59 -18.66
N ASN A 156 -4.70 6.96 -17.51
CA ASN A 156 -5.76 6.11 -16.98
C ASN A 156 -5.77 6.08 -15.46
N ILE A 157 -6.89 6.47 -14.86
CA ILE A 157 -7.14 6.27 -13.44
C ILE A 157 -7.71 4.85 -13.27
N PRO A 158 -7.01 3.95 -12.57
CA PRO A 158 -7.40 2.56 -12.51
C PRO A 158 -8.79 2.33 -11.88
N LEU A 159 -9.41 1.22 -12.29
CA LEU A 159 -10.67 0.74 -11.71
C LEU A 159 -10.54 0.54 -10.21
N GLY A 160 -11.49 1.07 -9.45
CA GLY A 160 -11.64 0.88 -8.01
C GLY A 160 -10.58 1.57 -7.15
N LEU A 161 -9.76 2.49 -7.70
CA LEU A 161 -8.59 3.06 -7.02
C LEU A 161 -8.91 3.58 -5.61
N PHE A 162 -10.01 4.34 -5.44
CA PHE A 162 -10.55 4.85 -4.17
C PHE A 162 -11.99 4.39 -3.92
N GLN A 163 -12.37 3.23 -4.42
CA GLN A 163 -13.69 2.68 -4.18
C GLN A 163 -13.96 2.53 -2.67
N ASP A 164 -15.18 2.85 -2.24
CA ASP A 164 -15.64 2.73 -0.85
C ASP A 164 -14.85 3.59 0.16
N CYS A 165 -14.17 4.67 -0.29
CA CYS A 165 -13.53 5.65 0.59
C CYS A 165 -14.58 6.63 1.13
N ALA A 166 -15.35 6.22 2.13
CA ALA A 166 -16.47 7.00 2.67
C ALA A 166 -16.08 8.36 3.30
N SER A 167 -14.80 8.54 3.62
CA SER A 167 -14.27 9.82 4.17
C SER A 167 -13.81 10.79 3.09
N LEU A 168 -13.88 10.43 1.80
CA LEU A 168 -13.33 11.22 0.70
C LEU A 168 -14.17 12.48 0.46
N THR A 169 -13.56 13.65 0.62
CA THR A 169 -14.22 14.96 0.48
C THR A 169 -13.73 15.74 -0.73
N SER A 170 -12.53 15.47 -1.22
CA SER A 170 -12.00 16.16 -2.40
C SER A 170 -11.11 15.27 -3.25
N VAL A 171 -11.24 15.43 -4.58
CA VAL A 171 -10.39 14.79 -5.57
C VAL A 171 -9.96 15.84 -6.58
N THR A 172 -8.65 16.00 -6.77
CA THR A 172 -8.07 16.81 -7.83
C THR A 172 -7.50 15.91 -8.90
N LEU A 173 -7.93 16.09 -10.14
CA LEU A 173 -7.44 15.39 -11.33
C LEU A 173 -6.60 16.34 -12.18
N PRO A 174 -5.62 15.84 -12.96
CA PRO A 174 -4.95 16.68 -13.95
C PRO A 174 -5.91 17.02 -15.10
N ASP A 175 -5.78 18.23 -15.65
CA ASP A 175 -6.66 18.74 -16.73
C ASP A 175 -6.62 17.87 -18.00
N ASP A 176 -5.56 17.11 -18.19
CA ASP A 176 -5.32 16.24 -19.33
C ASP A 176 -5.57 14.75 -19.05
N ALA A 177 -6.24 14.41 -17.94
CA ALA A 177 -6.66 13.04 -17.65
C ALA A 177 -7.58 12.49 -18.73
N LYS A 178 -7.27 11.30 -19.27
CA LYS A 178 -8.03 10.73 -20.42
C LYS A 178 -9.16 9.81 -20.00
N THR A 179 -8.93 8.97 -19.00
CA THR A 179 -9.95 7.99 -18.59
C THR A 179 -10.03 7.82 -17.08
N ILE A 180 -11.24 7.61 -16.58
CA ILE A 180 -11.50 7.22 -15.19
C ILE A 180 -12.11 5.82 -15.22
N GLY A 181 -11.44 4.87 -14.59
CA GLY A 181 -11.89 3.48 -14.53
C GLY A 181 -13.19 3.31 -13.75
N LEU A 182 -13.92 2.22 -14.03
CA LEU A 182 -15.15 1.90 -13.32
C LEU A 182 -14.89 1.85 -11.81
N TYR A 183 -15.84 2.34 -11.04
CA TYR A 183 -15.79 2.35 -9.56
C TYR A 183 -14.60 3.09 -8.95
N ALA A 184 -13.83 3.87 -9.73
CA ALA A 184 -12.63 4.55 -9.20
C ALA A 184 -12.92 5.35 -7.92
N PHE A 185 -14.09 5.96 -7.81
CA PHE A 185 -14.57 6.73 -6.66
C PHE A 185 -15.98 6.31 -6.19
N ALA A 186 -16.46 5.12 -6.54
CA ALA A 186 -17.78 4.66 -6.10
C ALA A 186 -17.81 4.44 -4.58
N GLY A 187 -18.97 4.73 -3.95
CA GLY A 187 -19.13 4.54 -2.49
C GLY A 187 -18.41 5.60 -1.65
N THR A 188 -18.09 6.75 -2.22
CA THR A 188 -17.58 7.93 -1.51
C THR A 188 -18.75 8.80 -1.07
N THR A 189 -19.34 8.54 0.11
CA THR A 189 -20.58 9.17 0.59
C THR A 189 -20.38 9.94 1.88
#